data_46fcf9576341254c4ebd8cfca59defbb
#
_entry.id   46fcf9576341254c4ebd8cfca59defbb
#
_cell.length_a   1.000
_cell.length_b   1.000
_cell.length_c   1.000
_cell.angle_alpha   90.00
_cell.angle_beta   90.00
_cell.angle_gamma   90.00
#
_symmetry.space_group_name_H-M   'P 1'
#
loop_
_entity.id
_entity.type
_entity.pdbx_description
1 polymer ?
#
loop_
_entity_poly.entity_id
_entity_poly.type
_entity_poly.pdbx_seq_one_letter_code
_entity_poly.pdbx_strand_id
1 'polypeptide(L)'
;MRKRIWEQYLDERDQKVYTSAGLGKVYGLGKKPALVIIDVTYGFTGEESEDIEQSIKKYPTSCGEEAWKSIPRIQELLTVSRKVNIPIFYTIIEGHKHNSNEKTAIKGNVFGHPTLVEGGKGTEIVEQLKPIPGEIVISKKKPSAFFGTPFISYLVDQNIDTLIVTGTTTSGCVRASVVDAFSYNFNVVVPEECVFDRGITTHAMNLFDMQQKYADVISTNEVITTLKKKVQHA
;
A
#
# COMPACT_ATOMS: atom_id res chain seq x y z
N MET A 1 1.18 16.60 -19.61
CA MET A 1 1.43 15.55 -18.59
C MET A 1 0.71 15.94 -17.31
N ARG A 2 0.18 14.97 -16.56
CA ARG A 2 -0.40 15.24 -15.23
C ARG A 2 0.73 15.67 -14.28
N LYS A 3 0.52 16.76 -13.55
CA LYS A 3 1.46 17.21 -12.52
C LYS A 3 1.50 16.18 -11.37
N ARG A 4 2.67 15.70 -11.01
CA ARG A 4 2.86 14.73 -9.93
C ARG A 4 2.84 15.41 -8.58
N ILE A 5 2.33 14.74 -7.56
CA ILE A 5 2.23 15.31 -6.21
C ILE A 5 3.58 15.76 -5.63
N TRP A 6 4.66 15.12 -6.01
CA TRP A 6 6.01 15.44 -5.50
C TRP A 6 6.71 16.59 -6.21
N GLU A 7 6.24 17.03 -7.40
CA GLU A 7 6.91 18.08 -8.18
C GLU A 7 7.03 19.42 -7.43
N GLN A 8 6.09 19.70 -6.53
CA GLN A 8 6.11 20.91 -5.71
C GLN A 8 7.18 20.90 -4.60
N TYR A 9 7.78 19.74 -4.32
CA TYR A 9 8.79 19.56 -3.27
C TYR A 9 10.20 19.36 -3.83
N LEU A 10 10.35 19.25 -5.16
CA LEU A 10 11.64 19.04 -5.83
C LEU A 10 12.16 20.36 -6.37
N ASP A 11 13.42 20.66 -6.12
CA ASP A 11 14.10 21.75 -6.79
C ASP A 11 14.54 21.37 -8.22
N GLU A 12 14.92 22.38 -9.01
CA GLU A 12 15.36 22.19 -10.40
C GLU A 12 16.63 21.34 -10.51
N ARG A 13 17.53 21.43 -9.52
CA ARG A 13 18.75 20.65 -9.47
C ARG A 13 18.44 19.17 -9.36
N ASP A 14 17.57 18.79 -8.42
CA ASP A 14 17.24 17.39 -8.19
C ASP A 14 16.50 16.81 -9.38
N GLN A 15 15.54 17.53 -9.95
CA GLN A 15 14.86 17.09 -11.18
C GLN A 15 15.85 16.82 -12.32
N LYS A 16 16.83 17.71 -12.52
CA LYS A 16 17.86 17.56 -13.55
C LYS A 16 18.77 16.36 -13.28
N VAL A 17 19.17 16.16 -12.02
CA VAL A 17 20.05 15.04 -11.63
C VAL A 17 19.39 13.69 -11.93
N TYR A 18 18.15 13.48 -11.49
CA TYR A 18 17.42 12.22 -11.72
C TYR A 18 17.15 11.97 -13.21
N THR A 19 16.76 12.99 -13.94
CA THR A 19 16.54 12.90 -15.40
C THR A 19 17.83 12.56 -16.13
N SER A 20 18.95 13.23 -15.81
CA SER A 20 20.26 12.98 -16.44
C SER A 20 20.82 11.60 -16.11
N ALA A 21 20.52 11.07 -14.93
CA ALA A 21 20.87 9.72 -14.52
C ALA A 21 20.01 8.63 -15.20
N GLY A 22 18.96 9.00 -15.92
CA GLY A 22 18.05 8.07 -16.60
C GLY A 22 17.22 7.21 -15.66
N LEU A 23 16.97 7.70 -14.44
CA LEU A 23 16.12 7.03 -13.43
C LEU A 23 14.63 7.24 -13.73
N GLY A 24 13.76 6.49 -13.02
CA GLY A 24 12.32 6.63 -13.12
C GLY A 24 11.69 6.05 -14.39
N LYS A 25 12.36 5.09 -15.05
CA LYS A 25 11.79 4.38 -16.21
C LYS A 25 10.58 3.55 -15.78
N VAL A 26 9.55 3.56 -16.61
CA VAL A 26 8.32 2.79 -16.39
C VAL A 26 8.41 1.44 -17.11
N TYR A 27 8.14 0.35 -16.41
CA TYR A 27 8.15 -1.02 -16.94
C TYR A 27 6.75 -1.57 -17.21
N GLY A 28 5.73 -1.02 -16.55
CA GLY A 28 4.33 -1.42 -16.68
C GLY A 28 3.99 -2.74 -15.99
N LEU A 29 2.75 -3.19 -16.20
CA LEU A 29 2.28 -4.46 -15.66
C LEU A 29 2.80 -5.63 -16.49
N GLY A 30 3.41 -6.59 -15.81
CA GLY A 30 3.82 -7.89 -16.36
C GLY A 30 2.63 -8.76 -16.78
N LYS A 31 2.83 -10.06 -16.89
CA LYS A 31 1.81 -10.99 -17.41
C LYS A 31 0.80 -11.44 -16.37
N LYS A 32 1.25 -11.68 -15.15
CA LYS A 32 0.45 -12.23 -14.04
C LYS A 32 0.46 -11.29 -12.81
N PRO A 33 -0.32 -10.23 -12.84
CA PRO A 33 -0.39 -9.29 -11.72
C PRO A 33 -1.24 -9.84 -10.58
N ALA A 34 -0.94 -9.39 -9.34
CA ALA A 34 -1.77 -9.53 -8.17
C ALA A 34 -2.00 -8.16 -7.51
N LEU A 35 -3.17 -7.96 -6.90
CA LEU A 35 -3.46 -6.78 -6.07
C LEU A 35 -3.08 -7.04 -4.62
N VAL A 36 -2.38 -6.11 -4.00
CA VAL A 36 -2.03 -6.15 -2.57
C VAL A 36 -2.58 -4.91 -1.89
N ILE A 37 -3.43 -5.11 -0.89
CA ILE A 37 -4.04 -4.03 -0.08
C ILE A 37 -3.38 -4.08 1.30
N ILE A 38 -2.50 -3.11 1.57
CA ILE A 38 -1.65 -3.09 2.75
C ILE A 38 -2.32 -2.30 3.87
N ASP A 39 -2.63 -2.97 4.99
CA ASP A 39 -2.99 -2.41 6.30
C ASP A 39 -4.16 -1.39 6.29
N VAL A 40 -5.11 -1.49 5.36
CA VAL A 40 -6.27 -0.59 5.31
C VAL A 40 -7.29 -1.04 6.36
N THR A 41 -6.94 -0.82 7.62
CA THR A 41 -7.73 -1.17 8.81
C THR A 41 -8.12 0.09 9.57
N TYR A 42 -9.15 0.01 10.42
CA TYR A 42 -9.60 1.16 11.22
C TYR A 42 -8.48 1.81 12.05
N GLY A 43 -7.49 1.04 12.48
CA GLY A 43 -6.33 1.59 13.19
C GLY A 43 -5.49 2.56 12.36
N PHE A 44 -5.48 2.39 11.03
CA PHE A 44 -4.76 3.26 10.10
C PHE A 44 -5.64 4.26 9.37
N THR A 45 -6.95 4.03 9.30
CA THR A 45 -7.86 4.95 8.63
C THR A 45 -8.55 5.91 9.58
N GLY A 46 -8.76 5.51 10.84
CA GLY A 46 -9.74 6.14 11.73
C GLY A 46 -11.16 5.86 11.25
N GLU A 47 -12.12 6.56 11.87
CA GLU A 47 -13.52 6.54 11.43
C GLU A 47 -13.72 7.54 10.28
N GLU A 48 -14.70 7.29 9.43
CA GLU A 48 -15.07 8.21 8.35
C GLU A 48 -15.51 9.58 8.91
N SER A 49 -15.11 10.64 8.24
CA SER A 49 -15.45 12.03 8.59
C SER A 49 -14.80 12.58 9.87
N GLU A 50 -13.86 11.88 10.48
CA GLU A 50 -13.04 12.43 11.55
C GLU A 50 -11.80 13.14 10.98
N ASP A 51 -11.50 14.34 11.49
CA ASP A 51 -10.22 14.97 11.23
C ASP A 51 -9.07 14.18 11.88
N ILE A 52 -7.85 14.38 11.39
CA ILE A 52 -6.70 13.59 11.83
C ILE A 52 -6.40 13.78 13.33
N GLU A 53 -6.59 14.97 13.90
CA GLU A 53 -6.29 15.24 15.30
C GLU A 53 -7.24 14.52 16.27
N GLN A 54 -8.50 14.34 15.87
CA GLN A 54 -9.45 13.53 16.60
C GLN A 54 -9.18 12.04 16.41
N SER A 55 -8.93 11.64 15.17
CA SER A 55 -8.69 10.25 14.82
C SER A 55 -7.46 9.66 15.54
N ILE A 56 -6.34 10.39 15.64
CA ILE A 56 -5.13 9.90 16.32
C ILE A 56 -5.30 9.73 17.84
N LYS A 57 -6.24 10.40 18.47
CA LYS A 57 -6.55 10.18 19.91
C LYS A 57 -7.10 8.77 20.15
N LYS A 58 -7.87 8.25 19.21
CA LYS A 58 -8.48 6.93 19.27
C LYS A 58 -7.58 5.86 18.63
N TYR A 59 -7.00 6.19 17.48
CA TYR A 59 -6.12 5.32 16.69
C TYR A 59 -4.79 6.03 16.42
N PRO A 60 -3.76 5.85 17.26
CA PRO A 60 -2.50 6.58 17.13
C PRO A 60 -1.77 6.44 15.78
N THR A 61 -2.11 5.41 15.01
CA THR A 61 -1.56 5.15 13.67
C THR A 61 -2.38 5.74 12.54
N SER A 62 -3.52 6.38 12.82
CA SER A 62 -4.44 6.87 11.82
C SER A 62 -3.82 7.87 10.84
N CYS A 63 -4.29 7.83 9.61
CA CYS A 63 -4.02 8.79 8.55
C CYS A 63 -5.22 9.75 8.34
N GLY A 64 -6.31 9.56 9.07
CA GLY A 64 -7.48 10.44 9.04
C GLY A 64 -8.08 10.56 7.65
N GLU A 65 -8.41 11.79 7.27
CA GLU A 65 -9.07 12.13 6.00
C GLU A 65 -8.33 11.67 4.75
N GLU A 66 -6.98 11.56 4.78
CA GLU A 66 -6.21 11.10 3.61
C GLU A 66 -6.51 9.62 3.30
N ALA A 67 -6.80 8.81 4.31
CA ALA A 67 -7.27 7.45 4.11
C ALA A 67 -8.62 7.42 3.39
N TRP A 68 -9.56 8.24 3.84
CA TRP A 68 -10.93 8.27 3.30
C TRP A 68 -11.03 8.88 1.91
N LYS A 69 -10.05 9.69 1.49
CA LYS A 69 -9.88 10.12 0.10
C LYS A 69 -9.40 8.98 -0.81
N SER A 70 -8.57 8.08 -0.28
CA SER A 70 -7.96 6.99 -1.05
C SER A 70 -8.84 5.74 -1.13
N ILE A 71 -9.63 5.42 -0.09
CA ILE A 71 -10.47 4.21 -0.01
C ILE A 71 -11.39 4.04 -1.23
N PRO A 72 -12.11 5.06 -1.72
CA PRO A 72 -12.94 4.91 -2.93
C PRO A 72 -12.14 4.51 -4.17
N ARG A 73 -10.90 4.97 -4.31
CA ARG A 73 -10.03 4.62 -5.44
C ARG A 73 -9.52 3.18 -5.32
N ILE A 74 -9.20 2.73 -4.09
CA ILE A 74 -8.85 1.33 -3.82
C ILE A 74 -10.06 0.43 -4.11
N GLN A 75 -11.27 0.83 -3.72
CA GLN A 75 -12.51 0.09 -3.96
C GLN A 75 -12.81 -0.07 -5.46
N GLU A 76 -12.59 0.98 -6.25
CA GLU A 76 -12.73 0.93 -7.70
C GLU A 76 -11.75 -0.07 -8.32
N LEU A 77 -10.48 -0.01 -7.93
CA LEU A 77 -9.44 -0.93 -8.39
C LEU A 77 -9.72 -2.38 -7.96
N LEU A 78 -10.14 -2.59 -6.70
CA LEU A 78 -10.53 -3.88 -6.15
C LEU A 78 -11.69 -4.49 -6.94
N THR A 79 -12.71 -3.69 -7.26
CA THR A 79 -13.86 -4.12 -8.08
C THR A 79 -13.42 -4.60 -9.45
N VAL A 80 -12.52 -3.87 -10.10
CA VAL A 80 -11.98 -4.29 -11.40
C VAL A 80 -11.12 -5.54 -11.26
N SER A 81 -10.27 -5.61 -10.24
CA SER A 81 -9.40 -6.76 -9.99
C SER A 81 -10.19 -8.05 -9.77
N ARG A 82 -11.30 -7.99 -9.03
CA ARG A 82 -12.25 -9.10 -8.88
C ARG A 82 -12.87 -9.51 -10.22
N LYS A 83 -13.32 -8.54 -11.03
CA LYS A 83 -13.91 -8.81 -12.36
C LYS A 83 -12.94 -9.47 -13.32
N VAL A 84 -11.66 -9.12 -13.28
CA VAL A 84 -10.63 -9.69 -14.17
C VAL A 84 -9.94 -10.89 -13.53
N ASN A 85 -10.40 -11.33 -12.37
CA ASN A 85 -9.98 -12.53 -11.66
C ASN A 85 -8.46 -12.61 -11.40
N ILE A 86 -7.82 -11.48 -11.02
CA ILE A 86 -6.46 -11.52 -10.51
C ILE A 86 -6.45 -11.83 -9.02
N PRO A 87 -5.41 -12.50 -8.50
CA PRO A 87 -5.26 -12.77 -7.07
C PRO A 87 -5.24 -11.49 -6.24
N ILE A 88 -5.90 -11.53 -5.08
CA ILE A 88 -6.01 -10.39 -4.15
C ILE A 88 -5.51 -10.82 -2.78
N PHE A 89 -4.59 -10.02 -2.26
CA PHE A 89 -3.98 -10.21 -0.95
C PHE A 89 -4.22 -8.97 -0.09
N TYR A 90 -4.48 -9.21 1.18
CA TYR A 90 -4.57 -8.15 2.20
C TYR A 90 -3.48 -8.39 3.23
N THR A 91 -2.98 -7.32 3.81
CA THR A 91 -2.22 -7.42 5.05
C THR A 91 -2.92 -6.69 6.17
N ILE A 92 -2.79 -7.23 7.37
CA ILE A 92 -3.13 -6.57 8.62
C ILE A 92 -1.91 -6.61 9.54
N ILE A 93 -1.77 -5.58 10.37
CA ILE A 93 -0.74 -5.56 11.38
C ILE A 93 -1.39 -5.68 12.75
N GLU A 94 -0.94 -6.64 13.55
CA GLU A 94 -1.49 -6.92 14.86
C GLU A 94 -0.41 -6.82 15.94
N GLY A 95 -0.68 -6.03 16.98
CA GLY A 95 0.11 -6.00 18.20
C GLY A 95 -0.22 -7.19 19.11
N HIS A 96 0.72 -7.60 19.94
CA HIS A 96 0.48 -8.64 20.96
C HIS A 96 -0.10 -8.05 22.24
N LYS A 97 -1.10 -8.73 22.81
CA LYS A 97 -1.74 -8.33 24.08
C LYS A 97 -0.80 -8.33 25.29
N HIS A 98 0.30 -9.06 25.23
CA HIS A 98 1.08 -9.41 26.44
C HIS A 98 2.59 -9.15 26.33
N ASN A 99 3.10 -8.57 25.26
CA ASN A 99 4.54 -8.36 25.13
C ASN A 99 4.89 -6.90 24.84
N SER A 100 5.06 -6.11 25.90
CA SER A 100 5.43 -4.70 25.84
C SER A 100 6.85 -4.43 25.31
N ASN A 101 7.68 -5.48 25.18
CA ASN A 101 9.07 -5.35 24.75
C ASN A 101 9.28 -5.69 23.25
N GLU A 102 8.25 -6.13 22.56
CA GLU A 102 8.37 -6.44 21.15
C GLU A 102 8.49 -5.16 20.31
N LYS A 103 9.60 -5.04 19.59
CA LYS A 103 9.76 -3.98 18.58
C LYS A 103 8.88 -4.29 17.39
N THR A 104 7.71 -3.67 17.35
CA THR A 104 6.72 -3.80 16.28
C THR A 104 7.10 -3.03 15.01
N ALA A 105 6.16 -2.81 14.12
CA ALA A 105 6.39 -2.17 12.83
C ALA A 105 6.77 -0.68 12.91
N ILE A 106 6.45 0.00 14.02
CA ILE A 106 6.77 1.42 14.21
C ILE A 106 7.64 1.56 15.47
N LYS A 107 8.64 2.42 15.39
CA LYS A 107 9.48 2.80 16.52
C LYS A 107 8.60 3.54 17.56
N GLY A 108 8.57 3.01 18.79
CA GLY A 108 7.70 3.51 19.86
C GLY A 108 6.65 2.47 20.27
N ASN A 109 5.89 2.78 21.32
CA ASN A 109 4.89 1.85 21.88
C ASN A 109 3.49 2.02 21.31
N VAL A 110 3.37 2.35 20.02
CA VAL A 110 2.10 2.66 19.37
C VAL A 110 1.21 1.42 19.25
N PHE A 111 1.81 0.26 18.91
CA PHE A 111 1.07 -0.99 18.74
C PHE A 111 0.69 -1.71 20.05
N GLY A 112 1.09 -1.17 21.20
CA GLY A 112 0.55 -1.58 22.51
C GLY A 112 -0.79 -0.93 22.84
N HIS A 113 -1.30 -0.03 21.99
CA HIS A 113 -2.58 0.62 22.22
C HIS A 113 -3.73 -0.38 22.13
N PRO A 114 -4.73 -0.35 23.05
CA PRO A 114 -5.79 -1.35 23.10
C PRO A 114 -6.58 -1.55 21.80
N THR A 115 -6.69 -0.52 20.98
CA THR A 115 -7.40 -0.61 19.68
C THR A 115 -6.61 -1.32 18.58
N LEU A 116 -5.28 -1.48 18.76
CA LEU A 116 -4.36 -2.03 17.76
C LEU A 116 -3.86 -3.44 18.13
N VAL A 117 -4.32 -3.99 19.24
CA VAL A 117 -4.01 -5.38 19.61
C VAL A 117 -4.93 -6.35 18.91
N GLU A 118 -4.51 -7.60 18.82
CA GLU A 118 -5.27 -8.70 18.22
C GLU A 118 -6.73 -8.76 18.70
N GLY A 119 -7.68 -8.77 17.75
CA GLY A 119 -9.12 -8.74 18.00
C GLY A 119 -9.67 -7.37 18.41
N GLY A 120 -8.86 -6.31 18.40
CA GLY A 120 -9.32 -4.93 18.53
C GLY A 120 -9.87 -4.38 17.22
N LYS A 121 -10.85 -3.47 17.28
CA LYS A 121 -11.46 -2.86 16.07
C LYS A 121 -10.42 -2.24 15.13
N GLY A 122 -9.33 -1.72 15.65
CA GLY A 122 -8.26 -1.13 14.85
C GLY A 122 -7.53 -2.12 13.94
N THR A 123 -7.67 -3.44 14.17
CA THR A 123 -7.10 -4.48 13.31
C THR A 123 -8.06 -4.97 12.23
N GLU A 124 -9.33 -4.55 12.27
CA GLU A 124 -10.33 -4.92 11.29
C GLU A 124 -10.15 -4.12 10.00
N ILE A 125 -10.21 -4.81 8.85
CA ILE A 125 -10.24 -4.17 7.53
C ILE A 125 -11.53 -3.36 7.41
N VAL A 126 -11.44 -2.15 6.86
CA VAL A 126 -12.61 -1.28 6.68
C VAL A 126 -13.68 -1.96 5.81
N GLU A 127 -14.95 -1.75 6.14
CA GLU A 127 -16.08 -2.44 5.50
C GLU A 127 -16.11 -2.26 3.97
N GLN A 128 -15.68 -1.09 3.47
CA GLN A 128 -15.63 -0.76 2.04
C GLN A 128 -14.69 -1.67 1.24
N LEU A 129 -13.71 -2.30 1.91
CA LEU A 129 -12.68 -3.13 1.29
C LEU A 129 -12.70 -4.57 1.80
N LYS A 130 -13.77 -4.99 2.46
CA LYS A 130 -13.89 -6.30 3.09
C LYS A 130 -13.53 -7.45 2.14
N PRO A 131 -12.65 -8.37 2.56
CA PRO A 131 -12.31 -9.55 1.79
C PRO A 131 -13.51 -10.46 1.53
N ILE A 132 -13.52 -11.12 0.37
CA ILE A 132 -14.50 -12.15 0.02
C ILE A 132 -13.83 -13.55 0.06
N PRO A 133 -14.61 -14.64 0.10
CA PRO A 133 -14.03 -16.00 0.06
C PRO A 133 -13.10 -16.21 -1.11
N GLY A 134 -11.90 -16.75 -0.82
CA GLY A 134 -10.82 -16.95 -1.80
C GLY A 134 -9.75 -15.87 -1.80
N GLU A 135 -9.98 -14.70 -1.19
CA GLU A 135 -8.97 -13.68 -0.99
C GLU A 135 -8.16 -13.95 0.29
N ILE A 136 -6.86 -13.69 0.25
CA ILE A 136 -5.94 -14.08 1.33
C ILE A 136 -5.63 -12.88 2.22
N VAL A 137 -5.87 -13.04 3.53
CA VAL A 137 -5.48 -12.05 4.55
C VAL A 137 -4.25 -12.54 5.28
N ILE A 138 -3.19 -11.74 5.30
CA ILE A 138 -1.90 -12.04 5.91
C ILE A 138 -1.70 -11.16 7.14
N SER A 139 -1.62 -11.77 8.33
CA SER A 139 -1.19 -11.07 9.54
C SER A 139 0.34 -10.93 9.53
N LYS A 140 0.82 -9.73 9.77
CA LYS A 140 2.26 -9.42 9.82
C LYS A 140 2.64 -8.65 11.09
N LYS A 141 3.89 -8.78 11.49
CA LYS A 141 4.43 -8.12 12.68
C LYS A 141 5.45 -7.02 12.35
N LYS A 142 5.82 -6.88 11.08
CA LYS A 142 6.82 -5.91 10.59
C LYS A 142 6.26 -5.10 9.44
N PRO A 143 6.90 -3.98 9.05
CA PRO A 143 6.36 -3.10 8.00
C PRO A 143 6.13 -3.83 6.68
N SER A 144 7.12 -4.56 6.20
CA SER A 144 7.01 -5.29 4.93
C SER A 144 6.02 -6.44 5.01
N ALA A 145 5.22 -6.60 3.96
CA ALA A 145 4.33 -7.75 3.76
C ALA A 145 5.11 -9.07 3.60
N PHE A 146 6.40 -9.01 3.29
CA PHE A 146 7.25 -10.19 3.05
C PHE A 146 7.93 -10.68 4.32
N PHE A 147 8.37 -9.77 5.19
CA PHE A 147 9.20 -10.12 6.32
C PHE A 147 8.45 -10.96 7.37
N GLY A 148 8.87 -12.22 7.52
CA GLY A 148 8.30 -13.14 8.51
C GLY A 148 6.88 -13.61 8.20
N THR A 149 6.46 -13.55 6.93
CA THR A 149 5.16 -14.01 6.45
C THR A 149 5.31 -15.05 5.33
N PRO A 150 4.27 -15.84 5.02
CA PRO A 150 4.29 -16.74 3.88
C PRO A 150 4.01 -16.07 2.53
N PHE A 151 3.99 -14.74 2.45
CA PHE A 151 3.52 -14.01 1.26
C PHE A 151 4.29 -14.39 0.00
N ILE A 152 5.62 -14.46 0.07
CA ILE A 152 6.44 -14.88 -1.07
C ILE A 152 6.06 -16.27 -1.61
N SER A 153 5.73 -17.20 -0.71
CA SER A 153 5.32 -18.55 -1.11
C SER A 153 4.02 -18.56 -1.90
N TYR A 154 3.03 -17.75 -1.49
CA TYR A 154 1.78 -17.60 -2.24
C TYR A 154 1.99 -16.99 -3.64
N LEU A 155 2.89 -16.01 -3.75
CA LEU A 155 3.19 -15.37 -5.03
C LEU A 155 3.87 -16.33 -6.00
N VAL A 156 4.82 -17.12 -5.51
CA VAL A 156 5.54 -18.12 -6.30
C VAL A 156 4.60 -19.23 -6.75
N ASP A 157 3.79 -19.77 -5.85
CA ASP A 157 2.81 -20.84 -6.14
C ASP A 157 1.84 -20.43 -7.26
N GLN A 158 1.40 -19.17 -7.26
CA GLN A 158 0.48 -18.64 -8.26
C GLN A 158 1.19 -18.06 -9.50
N ASN A 159 2.53 -18.18 -9.59
CA ASN A 159 3.36 -17.64 -10.67
C ASN A 159 3.15 -16.14 -10.91
N ILE A 160 2.96 -15.35 -9.85
CA ILE A 160 2.83 -13.90 -9.94
C ILE A 160 4.16 -13.29 -10.39
N ASP A 161 4.10 -12.32 -11.29
CA ASP A 161 5.26 -11.56 -11.77
C ASP A 161 5.19 -10.07 -11.46
N THR A 162 4.01 -9.59 -11.04
CA THR A 162 3.76 -8.15 -10.82
C THR A 162 2.88 -7.94 -9.59
N LEU A 163 3.23 -6.97 -8.76
CA LEU A 163 2.41 -6.55 -7.63
C LEU A 163 1.86 -5.15 -7.86
N ILE A 164 0.54 -5.01 -7.76
CA ILE A 164 -0.16 -3.73 -7.69
C ILE A 164 -0.33 -3.44 -6.21
N VAL A 165 0.48 -2.53 -5.68
CA VAL A 165 0.57 -2.26 -4.24
C VAL A 165 -0.26 -1.04 -3.87
N THR A 166 -1.20 -1.21 -2.93
CA THR A 166 -2.10 -0.16 -2.42
C THR A 166 -2.10 -0.13 -0.89
N GLY A 167 -2.75 0.86 -0.30
CA GLY A 167 -2.96 0.95 1.16
C GLY A 167 -1.99 1.89 1.86
N THR A 168 -1.53 1.54 3.06
CA THR A 168 -0.87 2.46 3.99
C THR A 168 0.31 1.84 4.75
N THR A 169 1.21 2.61 5.32
CA THR A 169 1.47 4.02 5.01
C THR A 169 2.49 4.08 3.88
N THR A 170 2.35 5.06 3.01
CA THR A 170 3.22 5.22 1.83
C THR A 170 4.70 5.19 2.21
N SER A 171 5.09 5.89 3.29
CA SER A 171 6.47 5.93 3.79
C SER A 171 6.88 4.73 4.65
N GLY A 172 5.93 3.89 5.03
CA GLY A 172 6.12 2.76 5.96
C GLY A 172 5.90 1.41 5.28
N CYS A 173 4.76 0.78 5.59
CA CYS A 173 4.48 -0.60 5.15
C CYS A 173 4.41 -0.73 3.63
N VAL A 174 3.87 0.26 2.92
CA VAL A 174 3.85 0.30 1.45
C VAL A 174 5.28 0.33 0.92
N ARG A 175 6.08 1.32 1.32
CA ARG A 175 7.48 1.43 0.87
C ARG A 175 8.31 0.18 1.19
N ALA A 176 8.20 -0.33 2.42
CA ALA A 176 8.94 -1.51 2.83
C ALA A 176 8.58 -2.73 1.95
N SER A 177 7.29 -2.92 1.66
CA SER A 177 6.82 -4.02 0.80
C SER A 177 7.24 -3.84 -0.66
N VAL A 178 7.22 -2.60 -1.17
CA VAL A 178 7.69 -2.27 -2.52
C VAL A 178 9.18 -2.59 -2.69
N VAL A 179 10.02 -2.20 -1.73
CA VAL A 179 11.46 -2.47 -1.78
C VAL A 179 11.76 -3.97 -1.74
N ASP A 180 11.06 -4.71 -0.87
CA ASP A 180 11.23 -6.17 -0.80
C ASP A 180 10.71 -6.86 -2.07
N ALA A 181 9.55 -6.45 -2.59
CA ALA A 181 9.02 -6.97 -3.86
C ALA A 181 10.02 -6.79 -5.01
N PHE A 182 10.55 -5.58 -5.15
CA PHE A 182 11.58 -5.27 -6.13
C PHE A 182 12.84 -6.14 -5.92
N SER A 183 13.27 -6.33 -4.67
CA SER A 183 14.42 -7.15 -4.32
C SER A 183 14.22 -8.64 -4.63
N TYR A 184 12.95 -9.12 -4.64
CA TYR A 184 12.56 -10.45 -5.10
C TYR A 184 12.30 -10.53 -6.62
N ASN A 185 12.63 -9.49 -7.40
CA ASN A 185 12.45 -9.40 -8.85
C ASN A 185 10.99 -9.36 -9.33
N PHE A 186 10.05 -8.92 -8.50
CA PHE A 186 8.71 -8.59 -8.98
C PHE A 186 8.70 -7.23 -9.66
N ASN A 187 7.93 -7.09 -10.74
CA ASN A 187 7.51 -5.77 -11.19
C ASN A 187 6.57 -5.18 -10.13
N VAL A 188 6.74 -3.91 -9.81
CA VAL A 188 5.90 -3.26 -8.81
C VAL A 188 5.23 -2.03 -9.42
N VAL A 189 3.92 -1.95 -9.25
CA VAL A 189 3.11 -0.80 -9.66
C VAL A 189 2.40 -0.25 -8.44
N VAL A 190 2.49 1.06 -8.24
CA VAL A 190 1.82 1.77 -7.16
C VAL A 190 0.85 2.77 -7.78
N PRO A 191 -0.47 2.49 -7.72
CA PRO A 191 -1.47 3.47 -8.13
C PRO A 191 -1.48 4.63 -7.14
N GLU A 192 -1.08 5.81 -7.59
CA GLU A 192 -0.76 6.96 -6.72
C GLU A 192 -1.96 7.39 -5.84
N GLU A 193 -3.20 7.25 -6.32
CA GLU A 193 -4.40 7.60 -5.57
C GLU A 193 -4.89 6.47 -4.64
N CYS A 194 -4.26 5.29 -4.71
CA CYS A 194 -4.62 4.13 -3.90
C CYS A 194 -3.66 3.89 -2.72
N VAL A 195 -2.73 4.80 -2.47
CA VAL A 195 -1.86 4.77 -1.29
C VAL A 195 -1.98 6.07 -0.52
N PHE A 196 -1.80 6.01 0.80
CA PHE A 196 -1.95 7.17 1.66
C PHE A 196 -0.99 7.16 2.86
N ASP A 197 -0.81 8.33 3.45
CA ASP A 197 0.00 8.55 4.64
C ASP A 197 -0.58 9.72 5.44
N ARG A 198 -0.22 9.84 6.71
CA ARG A 198 -0.64 10.95 7.58
C ARG A 198 0.09 12.25 7.28
N GLY A 199 1.25 12.17 6.66
CA GLY A 199 2.09 13.32 6.31
C GLY A 199 2.15 13.53 4.80
N ILE A 200 1.61 14.65 4.29
CA ILE A 200 1.52 14.92 2.85
C ILE A 200 2.90 14.99 2.18
N THR A 201 3.85 15.70 2.80
CA THR A 201 5.21 15.80 2.26
C THR A 201 5.91 14.44 2.27
N THR A 202 5.78 13.69 3.36
CA THR A 202 6.33 12.34 3.50
C THR A 202 5.74 11.40 2.45
N HIS A 203 4.43 11.44 2.24
CA HIS A 203 3.75 10.71 1.18
C HIS A 203 4.34 11.03 -0.20
N ALA A 204 4.36 12.31 -0.56
CA ALA A 204 4.82 12.78 -1.86
C ALA A 204 6.28 12.35 -2.15
N MET A 205 7.20 12.55 -1.19
CA MET A 205 8.61 12.22 -1.37
C MET A 205 8.87 10.72 -1.41
N ASN A 206 8.10 9.91 -0.70
CA ASN A 206 8.22 8.45 -0.81
C ASN A 206 7.66 7.92 -2.15
N LEU A 207 6.60 8.50 -2.69
CA LEU A 207 6.14 8.19 -4.05
C LEU A 207 7.22 8.54 -5.08
N PHE A 208 7.86 9.72 -4.95
CA PHE A 208 8.97 10.10 -5.81
C PHE A 208 10.12 9.08 -5.74
N ASP A 209 10.57 8.73 -4.54
CA ASP A 209 11.69 7.82 -4.34
C ASP A 209 11.40 6.41 -4.91
N MET A 210 10.18 5.91 -4.69
CA MET A 210 9.74 4.64 -5.27
C MET A 210 9.70 4.69 -6.79
N GLN A 211 9.17 5.77 -7.40
CA GLN A 211 9.16 5.97 -8.85
C GLN A 211 10.56 5.95 -9.45
N GLN A 212 11.54 6.53 -8.76
CA GLN A 212 12.88 6.59 -9.31
C GLN A 212 13.62 5.25 -9.30
N LYS A 213 13.27 4.31 -8.41
CA LYS A 213 14.14 3.18 -8.11
C LYS A 213 13.45 1.81 -8.09
N TYR A 214 12.18 1.71 -7.69
CA TYR A 214 11.62 0.43 -7.26
C TYR A 214 10.26 0.09 -7.88
N ALA A 215 9.49 1.08 -8.31
CA ALA A 215 8.11 0.86 -8.74
C ALA A 215 7.68 1.87 -9.81
N ASP A 216 6.70 1.48 -10.59
CA ASP A 216 5.97 2.40 -11.46
C ASP A 216 4.86 3.07 -10.65
N VAL A 217 5.04 4.35 -10.32
CA VAL A 217 3.98 5.14 -9.68
C VAL A 217 3.14 5.76 -10.79
N ILE A 218 1.95 5.23 -11.02
CA ILE A 218 1.05 5.64 -12.11
C ILE A 218 -0.36 5.90 -11.59
N SER A 219 -1.23 6.46 -12.42
CA SER A 219 -2.61 6.72 -11.99
C SER A 219 -3.42 5.41 -11.87
N THR A 220 -4.39 5.40 -10.97
CA THR A 220 -5.35 4.28 -10.83
C THR A 220 -6.06 3.98 -12.14
N ASN A 221 -6.39 5.02 -12.92
CA ASN A 221 -7.04 4.86 -14.23
C ASN A 221 -6.17 4.15 -15.26
N GLU A 222 -4.86 4.40 -15.27
CA GLU A 222 -3.91 3.68 -16.13
C GLU A 222 -3.84 2.21 -15.77
N VAL A 223 -3.78 1.87 -14.47
CA VAL A 223 -3.81 0.48 -13.99
C VAL A 223 -5.11 -0.22 -14.41
N ILE A 224 -6.25 0.40 -14.13
CA ILE A 224 -7.58 -0.14 -14.48
C ILE A 224 -7.70 -0.37 -15.99
N THR A 225 -7.27 0.58 -16.79
CA THR A 225 -7.31 0.47 -18.25
C THR A 225 -6.45 -0.70 -18.74
N THR A 226 -5.27 -0.87 -18.17
CA THR A 226 -4.36 -1.96 -18.53
C THR A 226 -4.92 -3.32 -18.12
N LEU A 227 -5.49 -3.44 -16.90
CA LEU A 227 -6.14 -4.67 -16.45
C LEU A 227 -7.31 -5.09 -17.36
N LYS A 228 -8.17 -4.14 -17.74
CA LYS A 228 -9.30 -4.41 -18.63
C LYS A 228 -8.87 -4.90 -20.01
N LYS A 229 -7.80 -4.35 -20.59
CA LYS A 229 -7.26 -4.77 -21.89
C LYS A 229 -6.72 -6.21 -21.85
N LYS A 230 -6.10 -6.63 -20.74
CA LYS A 230 -5.55 -7.99 -20.62
C LYS A 230 -6.62 -9.08 -20.72
N VAL A 231 -7.82 -8.85 -20.23
CA VAL A 231 -8.93 -9.83 -20.31
C VAL A 231 -9.51 -9.93 -21.71
N GLN A 232 -9.41 -8.87 -22.53
CA GLN A 232 -9.89 -8.90 -23.93
C GLN A 232 -8.97 -9.69 -24.86
N HIS A 233 -7.75 -10.03 -24.41
CA HIS A 233 -6.73 -10.73 -25.21
C HIS A 233 -6.31 -12.08 -24.61
N ALA A 234 -6.96 -12.53 -23.55
CA ALA A 234 -6.77 -13.85 -22.92
C ALA A 234 -7.92 -14.79 -23.28
#